data_7f092081651bec2ae573d20988507c8c
#
_entry.id   7f092081651bec2ae573d20988507c8c
#
_cell.length_a   1.000
_cell.length_b   1.000
_cell.length_c   1.000
_cell.angle_alpha   90.00
_cell.angle_beta   90.00
_cell.angle_gamma   90.00
#
_symmetry.space_group_name_H-M   'P 1'
#
loop_
_entity.id
_entity.type
_entity.pdbx_description
1 polymer ?
#
loop_
_entity_poly.entity_id
_entity_poly.type
_entity_poly.pdbx_seq_one_letter_code
_entity_poly.pdbx_strand_id
1 'polypeptide(L)'
;NKSDLITKNQMKSLSEEILSQPELKNFPIVFYSAKDRVGIKDLFNQIYRVLENSKSKISTNKLNTILNKALQQKSIPFKGKFKPKIRYVHKGSSNPHTLIFHGNSLEKIEGSYKRFLKNFFLKNLQLSGVQLNLKFLKSKNPFK
;
A
#
# COMPACT_ATOMS: atom_id res chain seq x y z
N ASN A 1 4.50 -5.57 -22.91
CA ASN A 1 5.27 -6.06 -24.06
C ASN A 1 4.70 -5.47 -25.33
N LYS A 2 5.48 -5.55 -26.46
CA LYS A 2 5.12 -5.05 -27.78
C LYS A 2 4.94 -3.52 -27.83
N SER A 3 5.74 -2.78 -27.08
CA SER A 3 5.69 -1.30 -27.09
C SER A 3 6.11 -0.69 -28.43
N ASP A 4 6.71 -1.48 -29.31
CA ASP A 4 7.01 -1.15 -30.71
C ASP A 4 5.77 -0.91 -31.57
N LEU A 5 4.61 -1.44 -31.16
CA LEU A 5 3.34 -1.33 -31.89
C LEU A 5 2.49 -0.12 -31.48
N ILE A 6 2.92 0.66 -30.49
CA ILE A 6 2.16 1.79 -29.96
C ILE A 6 3.02 3.06 -29.88
N THR A 7 2.37 4.20 -30.05
CA THR A 7 3.02 5.51 -29.98
C THR A 7 3.23 5.96 -28.53
N LYS A 8 4.10 6.94 -28.31
CA LYS A 8 4.32 7.55 -26.98
C LYS A 8 3.02 8.11 -26.36
N ASN A 9 2.13 8.67 -27.19
CA ASN A 9 0.84 9.19 -26.71
C ASN A 9 -0.08 8.06 -26.24
N GLN A 10 -0.10 6.95 -26.95
CA GLN A 10 -0.87 5.76 -26.54
C GLN A 10 -0.29 5.15 -25.26
N MET A 11 1.04 5.10 -25.10
CA MET A 11 1.66 4.66 -23.84
C MET A 11 1.23 5.54 -22.66
N LYS A 12 1.18 6.86 -22.85
CA LYS A 12 0.73 7.81 -21.82
C LYS A 12 -0.73 7.57 -21.46
N SER A 13 -1.62 7.49 -22.44
CA SER A 13 -3.04 7.23 -22.23
C SER A 13 -3.30 5.90 -21.48
N LEU A 14 -2.62 4.81 -21.90
CA LEU A 14 -2.69 3.52 -21.21
C LEU A 14 -2.18 3.60 -19.76
N SER A 15 -1.11 4.34 -19.52
CA SER A 15 -0.61 4.54 -18.16
C SER A 15 -1.63 5.26 -17.28
N GLU A 16 -2.26 6.31 -17.80
CA GLU A 16 -3.29 7.08 -17.08
C GLU A 16 -4.51 6.20 -16.77
N GLU A 17 -4.95 5.39 -17.74
CA GLU A 17 -6.04 4.44 -17.57
C GLU A 17 -5.72 3.39 -16.48
N ILE A 18 -4.54 2.77 -16.53
CA ILE A 18 -4.12 1.78 -15.52
C ILE A 18 -4.01 2.42 -14.13
N LEU A 19 -3.41 3.62 -14.03
CA LEU A 19 -3.23 4.32 -12.76
C LEU A 19 -4.52 4.92 -12.21
N SER A 20 -5.57 5.04 -13.02
CA SER A 20 -6.90 5.42 -12.56
C SER A 20 -7.54 4.34 -11.69
N GLN A 21 -7.11 3.08 -11.84
CA GLN A 21 -7.59 1.95 -11.04
C GLN A 21 -6.90 1.95 -9.66
N PRO A 22 -7.67 2.08 -8.55
CA PRO A 22 -7.10 2.21 -7.20
C PRO A 22 -6.18 1.05 -6.79
N GLU A 23 -6.48 -0.16 -7.28
CA GLU A 23 -5.72 -1.38 -6.99
C GLU A 23 -4.33 -1.38 -7.63
N LEU A 24 -4.20 -0.77 -8.81
CA LEU A 24 -2.99 -0.78 -9.62
C LEU A 24 -2.09 0.45 -9.39
N LYS A 25 -2.62 1.49 -8.73
CA LYS A 25 -1.93 2.77 -8.53
C LYS A 25 -0.55 2.66 -7.85
N ASN A 26 -0.33 1.62 -7.04
CA ASN A 26 0.94 1.41 -6.34
C ASN A 26 1.95 0.59 -7.16
N PHE A 27 1.55 0.05 -8.32
CA PHE A 27 2.41 -0.81 -9.11
C PHE A 27 3.12 0.00 -10.22
N PRO A 28 4.43 -0.21 -10.42
CA PRO A 28 5.15 0.41 -11.53
C PRO A 28 4.67 -0.14 -12.88
N ILE A 29 4.59 0.73 -13.86
CA ILE A 29 4.27 0.36 -15.25
C ILE A 29 5.55 0.41 -16.05
N VAL A 30 5.82 -0.62 -16.83
CA VAL A 30 6.97 -0.70 -17.72
C VAL A 30 6.50 -1.08 -19.13
N PHE A 31 6.85 -0.23 -20.09
CA PHE A 31 6.66 -0.53 -21.51
C PHE A 31 7.96 -1.09 -22.09
N TYR A 32 7.87 -2.24 -22.74
CA TYR A 32 9.03 -2.87 -23.36
C TYR A 32 8.67 -3.59 -24.67
N SER A 33 9.64 -3.74 -25.55
CA SER A 33 9.57 -4.60 -26.74
C SER A 33 10.63 -5.71 -26.64
N ALA A 34 10.18 -6.94 -26.56
CA ALA A 34 11.10 -8.08 -26.59
C ALA A 34 11.73 -8.24 -27.98
N LYS A 35 10.98 -7.91 -29.05
CA LYS A 35 11.44 -7.97 -30.43
C LYS A 35 12.61 -7.01 -30.66
N ASP A 36 12.45 -5.75 -30.27
CA ASP A 36 13.44 -4.71 -30.54
C ASP A 36 14.43 -4.53 -29.37
N ARG A 37 14.27 -5.32 -28.30
CA ARG A 37 15.07 -5.29 -27.06
C ARG A 37 15.06 -3.91 -26.36
N VAL A 38 14.03 -3.11 -26.58
CA VAL A 38 13.85 -1.79 -25.95
C VAL A 38 13.14 -1.94 -24.60
N GLY A 39 13.59 -1.22 -23.58
CA GLY A 39 12.97 -1.19 -22.25
C GLY A 39 13.23 -2.45 -21.39
N ILE A 40 14.00 -3.43 -21.87
CA ILE A 40 14.30 -4.66 -21.14
C ILE A 40 15.09 -4.38 -19.85
N LYS A 41 16.08 -3.49 -19.91
CA LYS A 41 16.85 -3.07 -18.74
C LYS A 41 15.96 -2.45 -17.67
N ASP A 42 15.01 -1.59 -18.07
CA ASP A 42 14.09 -0.96 -17.14
C ASP A 42 13.12 -1.98 -16.51
N LEU A 43 12.68 -2.97 -17.29
CA LEU A 43 11.87 -4.08 -16.77
C LEU A 43 12.60 -4.81 -15.63
N PHE A 44 13.85 -5.23 -15.86
CA PHE A 44 14.64 -5.91 -14.83
C PHE A 44 14.93 -5.01 -13.63
N ASN A 45 15.25 -3.75 -13.83
CA ASN A 45 15.45 -2.79 -12.75
C ASN A 45 14.19 -2.68 -11.85
N GLN A 46 13.01 -2.63 -12.47
CA GLN A 46 11.76 -2.57 -11.70
C GLN A 46 11.47 -3.90 -10.99
N ILE A 47 11.74 -5.05 -11.60
CA ILE A 47 11.62 -6.36 -10.95
C ILE A 47 12.51 -6.43 -9.70
N TYR A 48 13.79 -6.07 -9.80
CA TYR A 48 14.70 -6.05 -8.66
C TYR A 48 14.22 -5.11 -7.56
N ARG A 49 13.76 -3.91 -7.93
CA ARG A 49 13.24 -2.93 -6.97
C ARG A 49 12.01 -3.45 -6.20
N VAL A 50 11.07 -4.08 -6.90
CA VAL A 50 9.89 -4.67 -6.28
C VAL A 50 10.28 -5.85 -5.38
N LEU A 51 11.23 -6.68 -5.80
CA LEU A 51 11.76 -7.78 -5.01
C LEU A 51 12.40 -7.29 -3.70
N GLU A 52 13.24 -6.26 -3.76
CA GLU A 52 13.84 -5.65 -2.56
C GLU A 52 12.78 -5.06 -1.63
N ASN A 53 11.79 -4.35 -2.18
CA ASN A 53 10.67 -3.83 -1.40
C ASN A 53 9.90 -4.96 -0.70
N SER A 54 9.71 -6.10 -1.36
CA SER A 54 8.99 -7.26 -0.81
C SER A 54 9.72 -7.91 0.36
N LYS A 55 11.06 -7.84 0.38
CA LYS A 55 11.92 -8.39 1.44
C LYS A 55 12.18 -7.39 2.57
N SER A 56 11.71 -6.14 2.45
CA SER A 56 12.03 -5.07 3.39
C SER A 56 11.65 -5.44 4.83
N LYS A 57 12.60 -5.21 5.75
CA LYS A 57 12.36 -5.36 7.19
C LYS A 57 11.76 -4.06 7.73
N ILE A 58 10.53 -4.15 8.21
CA ILE A 58 9.81 -2.99 8.74
C ILE A 58 9.74 -3.14 10.27
N SER A 59 10.34 -2.21 11.01
CA SER A 59 10.31 -2.22 12.47
C SER A 59 8.97 -1.71 13.00
N THR A 60 8.54 -2.25 14.14
CA THR A 60 7.31 -1.83 14.83
C THR A 60 7.35 -0.35 15.23
N ASN A 61 8.50 0.17 15.63
CA ASN A 61 8.67 1.59 15.97
C ASN A 61 8.38 2.49 14.76
N LYS A 62 8.95 2.16 13.59
CA LYS A 62 8.68 2.89 12.35
C LYS A 62 7.19 2.86 11.99
N LEU A 63 6.53 1.70 12.15
CA LEU A 63 5.10 1.56 11.89
C LEU A 63 4.27 2.47 12.80
N ASN A 64 4.56 2.52 14.11
CA ASN A 64 3.81 3.35 15.05
C ASN A 64 4.09 4.85 14.86
N THR A 65 5.29 5.23 14.46
CA THR A 65 5.59 6.62 14.04
C THR A 65 4.75 7.02 12.83
N ILE A 66 4.64 6.16 11.82
CA ILE A 66 3.79 6.41 10.64
C ILE A 66 2.32 6.46 11.02
N LEU A 67 1.86 5.56 11.91
CA LEU A 67 0.49 5.59 12.41
C LEU A 67 0.16 6.92 13.08
N ASN A 68 1.00 7.39 13.98
CA ASN A 68 0.80 8.67 14.67
C ASN A 68 0.69 9.84 13.68
N LYS A 69 1.56 9.89 12.65
CA LYS A 69 1.48 10.89 11.58
C LYS A 69 0.15 10.78 10.80
N ALA A 70 -0.30 9.56 10.48
CA ALA A 70 -1.57 9.34 9.80
C ALA A 70 -2.76 9.85 10.62
N LEU A 71 -2.79 9.55 11.93
CA LEU A 71 -3.85 9.98 12.86
C LEU A 71 -3.86 11.50 13.07
N GLN A 72 -2.70 12.14 13.03
CA GLN A 72 -2.58 13.61 13.08
C GLN A 72 -3.07 14.26 11.78
N GLN A 73 -2.73 13.69 10.62
CA GLN A 73 -3.14 14.23 9.32
C GLN A 73 -4.64 14.08 9.09
N LYS A 74 -5.23 12.94 9.50
CA LYS A 74 -6.64 12.67 9.35
C LYS A 74 -7.14 11.82 10.51
N SER A 75 -7.97 12.44 11.37
CA SER A 75 -8.60 11.73 12.48
C SER A 75 -9.59 10.67 11.97
N ILE A 76 -9.79 9.61 12.78
CA ILE A 76 -10.76 8.58 12.44
C ILE A 76 -12.17 9.16 12.60
N PRO A 77 -13.03 9.08 11.57
CA PRO A 77 -14.40 9.56 11.66
C PRO A 77 -15.20 8.82 12.74
N PHE A 78 -16.12 9.53 13.38
CA PHE A 78 -17.13 8.91 14.25
C PHE A 78 -18.09 8.08 13.41
N LYS A 79 -18.56 6.98 13.96
CA LYS A 79 -19.66 6.21 13.40
C LYS A 79 -20.79 6.10 14.44
N GLY A 80 -21.77 6.99 14.32
CA GLY A 80 -22.81 7.17 15.34
C GLY A 80 -22.21 7.57 16.69
N LYS A 81 -22.58 6.87 17.76
CA LYS A 81 -22.05 7.13 19.12
C LYS A 81 -20.64 6.56 19.36
N PHE A 82 -20.05 5.86 18.39
CA PHE A 82 -18.77 5.18 18.55
C PHE A 82 -17.62 5.96 17.93
N LYS A 83 -16.56 6.12 18.69
CA LYS A 83 -15.28 6.66 18.23
C LYS A 83 -14.26 5.54 18.15
N PRO A 84 -14.00 4.98 16.95
CA PRO A 84 -12.93 3.99 16.78
C PRO A 84 -11.59 4.59 17.23
N LYS A 85 -10.76 3.79 17.90
CA LYS A 85 -9.43 4.22 18.34
C LYS A 85 -8.41 3.16 18.00
N ILE A 86 -7.46 3.48 17.12
CA ILE A 86 -6.29 2.65 16.87
C ILE A 86 -5.26 2.99 17.96
N ARG A 87 -4.73 1.97 18.63
CA ARG A 87 -3.73 2.12 19.69
C ARG A 87 -2.32 1.90 19.18
N TYR A 88 -2.12 0.83 18.41
CA TYR A 88 -0.83 0.50 17.85
C TYR A 88 -0.97 -0.39 16.60
N VAL A 89 0.13 -0.51 15.86
CA VAL A 89 0.24 -1.37 14.69
C VAL A 89 1.55 -2.15 14.75
N HIS A 90 1.50 -3.41 14.32
CA HIS A 90 2.70 -4.21 14.15
C HIS A 90 2.66 -4.99 12.82
N LYS A 91 3.80 -5.52 12.43
CA LYS A 91 3.93 -6.36 11.24
C LYS A 91 3.37 -7.75 11.54
N GLY A 92 2.49 -8.23 10.65
CA GLY A 92 2.06 -9.62 10.58
C GLY A 92 2.95 -10.41 9.61
N SER A 93 2.35 -10.98 8.54
CA SER A 93 3.12 -11.70 7.53
C SER A 93 4.00 -10.77 6.67
N SER A 94 5.03 -11.36 6.05
CA SER A 94 5.94 -10.64 5.16
C SER A 94 5.57 -10.78 3.68
N ASN A 95 4.85 -11.82 3.31
CA ASN A 95 4.43 -12.05 1.93
C ASN A 95 2.98 -12.57 1.89
N PRO A 96 2.04 -11.74 1.44
CA PRO A 96 2.16 -10.29 1.25
C PRO A 96 2.35 -9.55 2.57
N HIS A 97 2.95 -8.36 2.53
CA HIS A 97 3.09 -7.54 3.74
C HIS A 97 1.72 -7.30 4.37
N THR A 98 1.60 -7.66 5.64
CA THR A 98 0.36 -7.48 6.39
C THR A 98 0.64 -6.66 7.64
N LEU A 99 -0.09 -5.57 7.82
CA LEU A 99 -0.07 -4.76 9.03
C LEU A 99 -1.30 -5.09 9.89
N ILE A 100 -1.07 -5.32 11.16
CA ILE A 100 -2.11 -5.67 12.12
C ILE A 100 -2.31 -4.49 13.07
N PHE A 101 -3.50 -3.89 13.00
CA PHE A 101 -3.91 -2.76 13.82
C PHE A 101 -4.70 -3.25 15.03
N HIS A 102 -4.34 -2.76 16.20
CA HIS A 102 -5.03 -3.05 17.46
C HIS A 102 -5.67 -1.80 18.04
N GLY A 103 -6.86 -1.96 18.60
CA GLY A 103 -7.58 -0.86 19.18
C GLY A 103 -9.03 -1.21 19.51
N ASN A 104 -9.83 -0.18 19.73
CA ASN A 104 -11.23 -0.32 20.13
C ASN A 104 -12.15 0.03 18.95
N SER A 105 -13.22 -0.73 18.77
CA SER A 105 -14.25 -0.51 17.75
C SER A 105 -13.72 -0.43 16.32
N LEU A 106 -12.63 -1.15 16.01
CA LEU A 106 -11.95 -1.08 14.72
C LEU A 106 -12.78 -1.64 13.57
N GLU A 107 -13.75 -2.51 13.87
CA GLU A 107 -14.73 -3.02 12.90
C GLU A 107 -15.60 -1.91 12.31
N LYS A 108 -15.74 -0.79 13.03
CA LYS A 108 -16.53 0.37 12.63
C LYS A 108 -15.76 1.38 11.76
N ILE A 109 -14.47 1.16 11.53
CA ILE A 109 -13.67 2.00 10.64
C ILE A 109 -14.14 1.79 9.19
N GLU A 110 -14.53 2.89 8.54
CA GLU A 110 -15.03 2.87 7.18
C GLU A 110 -13.98 2.49 6.13
N GLY A 111 -14.42 1.90 5.02
CA GLY A 111 -13.55 1.51 3.92
C GLY A 111 -12.72 2.65 3.35
N SER A 112 -13.27 3.87 3.31
CA SER A 112 -12.60 5.09 2.88
C SER A 112 -11.38 5.40 3.75
N TYR A 113 -11.52 5.26 5.09
CA TYR A 113 -10.42 5.49 6.02
C TYR A 113 -9.38 4.35 5.98
N LYS A 114 -9.83 3.11 5.80
CA LYS A 114 -8.91 1.97 5.59
C LYS A 114 -8.06 2.15 4.33
N ARG A 115 -8.65 2.65 3.23
CA ARG A 115 -7.92 3.00 1.99
C ARG A 115 -6.92 4.14 2.23
N PHE A 116 -7.33 5.19 2.96
CA PHE A 116 -6.41 6.26 3.35
C PHE A 116 -5.20 5.71 4.11
N LEU A 117 -5.41 4.90 5.15
CA LEU A 117 -4.32 4.28 5.90
C LEU A 117 -3.41 3.44 5.01
N LYS A 118 -3.99 2.58 4.15
CA LYS A 118 -3.22 1.75 3.22
C LYS A 118 -2.29 2.60 2.35
N ASN A 119 -2.82 3.62 1.71
CA ASN A 119 -2.05 4.52 0.84
C ASN A 119 -1.00 5.31 1.63
N PHE A 120 -1.34 5.76 2.84
CA PHE A 120 -0.42 6.47 3.70
C PHE A 120 0.78 5.61 4.11
N PHE A 121 0.53 4.35 4.50
CA PHE A 121 1.59 3.40 4.83
C PHE A 121 2.44 3.03 3.60
N LEU A 122 1.83 2.74 2.45
CA LEU A 122 2.56 2.44 1.20
C LEU A 122 3.54 3.57 0.84
N LYS A 123 3.07 4.81 0.91
CA LYS A 123 3.89 6.01 0.62
C LYS A 123 5.05 6.17 1.61
N ASN A 124 4.77 6.12 2.92
CA ASN A 124 5.78 6.38 3.95
C ASN A 124 6.78 5.22 4.16
N LEU A 125 6.39 4.00 3.78
CA LEU A 125 7.27 2.84 3.76
C LEU A 125 8.00 2.67 2.43
N GLN A 126 7.65 3.47 1.41
CA GLN A 126 8.20 3.37 0.05
C GLN A 126 8.02 1.98 -0.59
N LEU A 127 6.90 1.32 -0.31
CA LEU A 127 6.56 -0.01 -0.78
C LEU A 127 5.90 0.03 -2.17
N SER A 128 6.59 0.59 -3.16
CA SER A 128 6.11 0.57 -4.55
C SER A 128 6.16 -0.84 -5.14
N GLY A 129 5.11 -1.25 -5.83
CA GLY A 129 5.00 -2.54 -6.48
C GLY A 129 4.70 -3.71 -5.53
N VAL A 130 4.45 -3.45 -4.26
CA VAL A 130 4.20 -4.48 -3.24
C VAL A 130 2.77 -4.40 -2.74
N GLN A 131 2.14 -5.54 -2.59
CA GLN A 131 0.83 -5.64 -1.98
C GLN A 131 0.92 -5.44 -0.47
N LEU A 132 0.09 -4.55 0.07
CA LEU A 132 -0.05 -4.30 1.50
C LEU A 132 -1.46 -4.65 1.95
N ASN A 133 -1.57 -5.54 2.92
CA ASN A 133 -2.81 -5.90 3.58
C ASN A 133 -2.92 -5.24 4.95
N LEU A 134 -4.11 -4.80 5.30
CA LEU A 134 -4.41 -4.26 6.64
C LEU A 134 -5.42 -5.18 7.34
N LYS A 135 -5.06 -5.66 8.53
CA LYS A 135 -5.96 -6.40 9.41
C LYS A 135 -6.26 -5.55 10.65
N PHE A 136 -7.51 -5.51 11.04
CA PHE A 136 -7.98 -4.74 12.19
C PHE A 136 -8.53 -5.71 13.23
N LEU A 137 -7.83 -5.82 14.36
CA LEU A 137 -8.17 -6.73 15.43
C LEU A 137 -8.69 -5.95 16.65
N LYS A 138 -9.80 -6.42 17.19
CA LYS A 138 -10.30 -5.94 18.48
C LYS A 138 -9.28 -6.33 19.56
N SER A 139 -8.81 -5.38 20.36
CA SER A 139 -8.00 -5.73 21.53
C SER A 139 -8.89 -6.50 22.50
N LYS A 140 -8.51 -7.74 22.81
CA LYS A 140 -9.13 -8.46 23.92
C LYS A 140 -8.81 -7.69 25.18
N ASN A 141 -9.83 -7.37 25.98
CA ASN A 141 -9.60 -6.82 27.30
C ASN A 141 -8.95 -7.93 28.15
N PRO A 142 -7.69 -7.75 28.63
CA PRO A 142 -7.03 -8.80 29.41
C PRO A 142 -7.70 -9.02 30.78
N PHE A 143 -8.69 -8.18 31.17
CA PHE A 143 -9.42 -8.25 32.43
C PHE A 143 -10.89 -8.68 32.27
N LYS A 144 -11.22 -9.35 31.15
CA LYS A 144 -12.53 -10.02 30.99
C LYS A 144 -12.32 -11.46 30.60
#